data_df7cf19a87fd97bea290ba55e2344a0c
#
_entry.id   df7cf19a87fd97bea290ba55e2344a0c
#
_cell.length_a   1.000
_cell.length_b   1.000
_cell.length_c   1.000
_cell.angle_alpha   90.00
_cell.angle_beta   90.00
_cell.angle_gamma   90.00
#
_symmetry.space_group_name_H-M   'P 1'
#
loop_
_entity.id
_entity.type
_entity.pdbx_description
1 polymer ?
#
loop_
_entity_poly.entity_id
_entity_poly.type
_entity_poly.pdbx_seq_one_letter_code
_entity_poly.pdbx_strand_id
1 'polypeptide(L)'
;MTGETMLCRRVRLVRGNHDAHAGDPPREWRVTCVDEPYAMPPFLACHHATRPPSGYALCGHVHPGIRVATAGESARLPCFVLGRERAILPAFGRFTGLADIAPMRDERIVAVAGLALFELPAMSQNCNA
;
A
#
# COMPACT_ATOMS: atom_id res chain seq x y z
N MET A 1 -11.80 22.82 23.29
CA MET A 1 -11.55 21.49 22.73
C MET A 1 -10.09 21.39 22.39
N THR A 2 -9.32 20.83 23.28
CA THR A 2 -7.93 20.47 23.02
C THR A 2 -7.92 19.23 22.18
N GLY A 3 -7.60 19.37 20.89
CA GLY A 3 -7.33 18.23 20.03
C GLY A 3 -6.13 17.46 20.58
N GLU A 4 -6.36 16.36 21.26
CA GLU A 4 -5.31 15.42 21.56
C GLU A 4 -4.81 14.88 20.23
N THR A 5 -3.66 15.39 19.81
CA THR A 5 -2.84 14.76 18.78
C THR A 5 -2.54 13.36 19.32
N MET A 6 -3.14 12.32 18.72
CA MET A 6 -2.77 10.94 18.99
C MET A 6 -1.31 10.78 18.60
N LEU A 7 -0.41 11.05 19.54
CA LEU A 7 1.00 10.77 19.39
C LEU A 7 1.13 9.25 19.25
N CYS A 8 1.48 8.80 18.06
CA CYS A 8 1.83 7.41 17.80
C CYS A 8 2.99 7.04 18.72
N ARG A 9 2.70 6.29 19.78
CA ARG A 9 3.71 5.98 20.81
C ARG A 9 4.80 5.02 20.33
N ARG A 10 4.54 4.30 19.23
CA ARG A 10 5.48 3.30 18.68
C ARG A 10 5.41 3.30 17.17
N VAL A 11 6.54 3.54 16.54
CA VAL A 11 6.71 3.43 15.09
C VAL A 11 7.55 2.19 14.79
N ARG A 12 7.10 1.36 13.87
CA ARG A 12 7.86 0.23 13.34
C ARG A 12 8.11 0.42 11.86
N LEU A 13 9.35 0.20 11.47
CA LEU A 13 9.78 0.16 10.07
C LEU A 13 10.00 -1.29 9.70
N VAL A 14 9.23 -1.80 8.76
CA VAL A 14 9.52 -3.07 8.08
C VAL A 14 10.55 -2.77 7.00
N ARG A 15 11.77 -3.30 7.15
CA ARG A 15 12.87 -3.03 6.22
C ARG A 15 12.53 -3.50 4.82
N GLY A 16 12.85 -2.67 3.84
CA GLY A 16 12.74 -2.98 2.43
C GLY A 16 14.12 -3.02 1.75
N ASN A 17 14.10 -3.23 0.43
CA ASN A 17 15.31 -3.30 -0.38
C ASN A 17 16.16 -2.02 -0.32
N HIS A 18 15.56 -0.84 -0.18
CA HIS A 18 16.29 0.41 -0.03
C HIS A 18 16.96 0.55 1.33
N ASP A 19 16.34 0.07 2.38
CA ASP A 19 16.87 0.13 3.75
C ASP A 19 18.13 -0.73 3.93
N ALA A 20 18.25 -1.80 3.15
CA ALA A 20 19.46 -2.64 3.13
C ALA A 20 20.73 -1.86 2.73
N HIS A 21 20.57 -0.79 1.95
CA HIS A 21 21.69 0.06 1.51
C HIS A 21 21.81 1.35 2.33
N ALA A 22 20.69 1.93 2.74
CA ALA A 22 20.65 3.19 3.50
C ALA A 22 20.92 3.01 4.99
N GLY A 23 20.69 1.81 5.52
CA GLY A 23 20.75 1.53 6.96
C GLY A 23 19.50 1.97 7.72
N ASP A 24 19.47 1.64 9.00
CA ASP A 24 18.37 2.00 9.88
C ASP A 24 18.36 3.51 10.18
N PRO A 25 17.18 4.10 10.44
CA PRO A 25 17.07 5.50 10.84
C PRO A 25 17.82 5.79 12.16
N PRO A 26 18.20 7.04 12.43
CA PRO A 26 18.86 7.43 13.66
C PRO A 26 18.07 6.99 14.92
N ARG A 27 18.78 6.58 15.95
CA ARG A 27 18.16 6.08 17.21
C ARG A 27 17.25 7.11 17.89
N GLU A 28 17.55 8.39 17.68
CA GLU A 28 16.77 9.52 18.22
C GLU A 28 15.33 9.55 17.71
N TRP A 29 15.07 8.96 16.55
CA TRP A 29 13.73 8.87 15.97
C TRP A 29 12.85 7.82 16.65
N ARG A 30 13.44 6.97 17.49
CA ARG A 30 12.72 5.92 18.24
C ARG A 30 11.87 5.00 17.36
N VAL A 31 12.37 4.70 16.16
CA VAL A 31 11.75 3.76 15.22
C VAL A 31 12.33 2.37 15.49
N THR A 32 11.47 1.40 15.70
CA THR A 32 11.86 -0.01 15.80
C THR A 32 11.91 -0.62 14.40
N CYS A 33 13.09 -1.06 13.98
CA CYS A 33 13.27 -1.72 12.68
C CYS A 33 13.08 -3.23 12.81
N VAL A 34 12.30 -3.80 11.91
CA VAL A 34 11.97 -5.23 11.85
C VAL A 34 12.11 -5.75 10.44
N ASP A 35 12.34 -7.04 10.29
CA ASP A 35 12.42 -7.69 8.98
C ASP A 35 11.06 -8.27 8.58
N GLU A 36 10.85 -8.40 7.27
CA GLU A 36 9.65 -9.05 6.74
C GLU A 36 9.78 -10.60 6.76
N PRO A 37 8.68 -11.33 6.98
CA PRO A 37 7.38 -10.83 7.39
C PRO A 37 7.32 -10.53 8.90
N TYR A 38 6.76 -9.40 9.27
CA TYR A 38 6.56 -9.05 10.67
C TYR A 38 5.15 -9.41 11.13
N ALA A 39 5.04 -10.28 12.12
CA ALA A 39 3.75 -10.78 12.61
C ALA A 39 3.03 -9.72 13.47
N MET A 40 1.81 -9.39 13.07
CA MET A 40 0.85 -8.55 13.79
C MET A 40 -0.53 -9.21 13.72
N PRO A 41 -0.75 -10.36 14.38
CA PRO A 41 -2.00 -11.11 14.20
C PRO A 41 -3.27 -10.24 14.29
N PRO A 42 -4.22 -10.39 13.34
CA PRO A 42 -4.30 -11.38 12.26
C PRO A 42 -3.52 -11.01 11.00
N PHE A 43 -2.68 -9.98 11.04
CA PHE A 43 -1.94 -9.46 9.90
C PHE A 43 -0.47 -9.88 9.91
N LEU A 44 0.14 -9.82 8.72
CA LEU A 44 1.58 -9.87 8.51
C LEU A 44 1.99 -8.60 7.76
N ALA A 45 2.92 -7.84 8.31
CA ALA A 45 3.49 -6.68 7.62
C ALA A 45 4.68 -7.12 6.76
N CYS A 46 4.62 -6.83 5.47
CA CYS A 46 5.63 -7.20 4.49
C CYS A 46 6.04 -5.99 3.66
N HIS A 47 7.31 -5.91 3.28
CA HIS A 47 7.73 -4.93 2.28
C HIS A 47 7.28 -5.35 0.90
N HIS A 48 7.59 -6.58 0.49
CA HIS A 48 7.21 -7.10 -0.83
C HIS A 48 5.80 -7.68 -0.85
N ALA A 49 5.15 -7.58 -2.01
CA ALA A 49 3.85 -8.20 -2.23
C ALA A 49 3.98 -9.73 -2.21
N THR A 50 3.44 -10.36 -1.19
CA THR A 50 3.52 -11.80 -0.98
C THR A 50 2.16 -12.39 -0.64
N ARG A 51 2.02 -13.69 -0.81
CA ARG A 51 0.89 -14.46 -0.29
C ARG A 51 1.36 -15.17 0.99
N PRO A 52 0.78 -14.83 2.14
CA PRO A 52 1.17 -15.44 3.38
C PRO A 52 0.64 -16.89 3.46
N PRO A 53 1.36 -17.78 4.16
CA PRO A 53 0.85 -19.14 4.43
C PRO A 53 -0.36 -19.13 5.38
N SER A 54 -0.51 -18.07 6.16
CA SER A 54 -1.65 -17.85 7.07
C SER A 54 -1.80 -16.37 7.36
N GLY A 55 -3.01 -15.95 7.76
CA GLY A 55 -3.32 -14.55 8.04
C GLY A 55 -3.51 -13.71 6.78
N TYR A 56 -3.37 -12.41 6.93
CA TYR A 56 -3.57 -11.43 5.87
C TYR A 56 -2.34 -10.52 5.75
N ALA A 57 -1.73 -10.45 4.58
CA ALA A 57 -0.53 -9.63 4.36
C ALA A 57 -0.87 -8.17 4.04
N LEU A 58 -0.21 -7.25 4.73
CA LEU A 58 -0.18 -5.83 4.39
C LEU A 58 1.18 -5.55 3.74
N CYS A 59 1.17 -5.20 2.46
CA CYS A 59 2.36 -5.11 1.62
C CYS A 59 2.60 -3.69 1.11
N GLY A 60 3.87 -3.35 0.91
CA GLY A 60 4.32 -2.12 0.28
C GLY A 60 5.00 -2.38 -1.07
N HIS A 61 6.10 -1.67 -1.34
CA HIS A 61 7.05 -1.83 -2.44
C HIS A 61 6.51 -1.53 -3.85
N VAL A 62 5.35 -2.04 -4.22
CA VAL A 62 4.83 -1.96 -5.59
C VAL A 62 4.53 -0.54 -6.05
N HIS A 63 4.17 0.36 -5.13
CA HIS A 63 3.68 1.72 -5.42
C HIS A 63 2.54 1.72 -6.43
N PRO A 64 1.42 1.03 -6.16
CA PRO A 64 0.38 0.81 -7.15
C PRO A 64 -0.28 2.11 -7.58
N GLY A 65 -0.43 2.26 -8.88
CA GLY A 65 -1.11 3.37 -9.52
C GLY A 65 -2.16 2.90 -10.50
N ILE A 66 -3.26 3.63 -10.59
CA ILE A 66 -4.34 3.38 -11.51
C ILE A 66 -4.61 4.61 -12.37
N ARG A 67 -4.85 4.40 -13.65
CA ARG A 67 -5.27 5.45 -14.56
C ARG A 67 -6.78 5.59 -14.51
N VAL A 68 -7.24 6.79 -14.17
CA VAL A 68 -8.65 7.15 -14.15
C VAL A 68 -8.89 8.17 -15.25
N ALA A 69 -9.86 7.91 -16.13
CA ALA A 69 -10.28 8.81 -17.18
C ALA A 69 -11.67 9.35 -16.89
N THR A 70 -11.82 10.66 -16.99
CA THR A 70 -13.10 11.36 -16.99
C THR A 70 -13.17 12.22 -18.26
N ALA A 71 -14.35 12.67 -18.65
CA ALA A 71 -14.63 13.41 -19.90
C ALA A 71 -13.48 14.31 -20.41
N GLY A 72 -12.55 13.73 -21.21
CA GLY A 72 -11.45 14.43 -21.86
C GLY A 72 -10.14 14.52 -21.05
N GLU A 73 -10.12 14.08 -19.81
CA GLU A 73 -8.92 14.11 -18.95
C GLU A 73 -8.60 12.72 -18.41
N SER A 74 -7.32 12.44 -18.20
CA SER A 74 -6.87 11.23 -17.51
C SER A 74 -5.85 11.59 -16.44
N ALA A 75 -5.94 10.93 -15.29
CA ALA A 75 -5.00 11.07 -14.21
C ALA A 75 -4.51 9.70 -13.74
N ARG A 76 -3.24 9.63 -13.32
CA ARG A 76 -2.71 8.48 -12.58
C ARG A 76 -2.80 8.79 -11.10
N LEU A 77 -3.46 7.91 -10.36
CA LEU A 77 -3.67 8.07 -8.93
C LEU A 77 -3.05 6.91 -8.18
N PRO A 78 -2.45 7.17 -7.00
CA PRO A 78 -2.09 6.11 -6.09
C PRO A 78 -3.34 5.33 -5.68
N CYS A 79 -3.18 4.04 -5.42
CA CYS A 79 -4.32 3.22 -5.02
C CYS A 79 -3.94 2.11 -4.04
N PHE A 80 -4.94 1.65 -3.29
CA PHE A 80 -4.90 0.39 -2.58
C PHE A 80 -5.35 -0.72 -3.52
N VAL A 81 -4.70 -1.88 -3.42
CA VAL A 81 -5.12 -3.12 -4.07
C VAL A 81 -5.53 -4.08 -2.97
N LEU A 82 -6.82 -4.37 -2.86
CA LEU A 82 -7.40 -5.16 -1.78
C LEU A 82 -7.82 -6.53 -2.30
N GLY A 83 -7.02 -7.54 -2.03
CA GLY A 83 -7.29 -8.93 -2.35
C GLY A 83 -7.83 -9.73 -1.15
N ARG A 84 -8.01 -11.03 -1.34
CA ARG A 84 -8.51 -11.94 -0.28
C ARG A 84 -7.46 -12.26 0.78
N GLU A 85 -6.19 -12.31 0.40
CA GLU A 85 -5.10 -12.76 1.26
C GLU A 85 -4.09 -11.66 1.56
N ARG A 86 -4.16 -10.55 0.80
CA ARG A 86 -3.24 -9.43 0.93
C ARG A 86 -3.87 -8.11 0.50
N ALA A 87 -3.36 -7.03 1.08
CA ALA A 87 -3.52 -5.67 0.58
C ALA A 87 -2.17 -5.12 0.17
N ILE A 88 -2.11 -4.42 -0.97
CA ILE A 88 -0.96 -3.63 -1.37
C ILE A 88 -1.31 -2.17 -1.11
N LEU A 89 -0.48 -1.52 -0.29
CA LEU A 89 -0.68 -0.15 0.14
C LEU A 89 -0.07 0.82 -0.88
N PRO A 90 -0.68 1.99 -1.09
CA PRO A 90 -0.09 3.03 -1.92
C PRO A 90 1.20 3.57 -1.29
N ALA A 91 2.11 4.11 -2.13
CA ALA A 91 3.26 4.81 -1.63
C ALA A 91 2.86 6.04 -0.82
N PHE A 92 3.53 6.26 0.31
CA PHE A 92 3.26 7.40 1.18
C PHE A 92 3.83 8.70 0.61
N GLY A 93 4.99 8.62 -0.06
CA GLY A 93 5.69 9.78 -0.61
C GLY A 93 5.23 10.18 -2.02
N ARG A 94 5.32 11.47 -2.32
CA ARG A 94 4.93 12.03 -3.64
C ARG A 94 5.95 11.74 -4.75
N PHE A 95 7.20 11.44 -4.40
CA PHE A 95 8.31 11.33 -5.35
C PHE A 95 8.71 9.90 -5.68
N THR A 96 7.91 8.93 -5.28
CA THR A 96 8.25 7.50 -5.42
C THR A 96 7.86 6.89 -6.76
N GLY A 97 7.19 7.64 -7.63
CA GLY A 97 6.61 7.10 -8.86
C GLY A 97 5.41 6.17 -8.59
N LEU A 98 4.78 5.72 -9.66
CA LEU A 98 3.64 4.82 -9.62
C LEU A 98 3.85 3.68 -10.63
N ALA A 99 3.66 2.44 -10.19
CA ALA A 99 3.60 1.29 -11.08
C ALA A 99 2.17 1.09 -11.57
N ASP A 100 1.99 1.01 -12.88
CA ASP A 100 0.67 0.68 -13.45
C ASP A 100 0.32 -0.76 -13.06
N ILE A 101 -0.85 -0.94 -12.46
CA ILE A 101 -1.33 -2.24 -12.05
C ILE A 101 -2.46 -2.73 -12.95
N ALA A 102 -2.51 -4.04 -13.17
CA ALA A 102 -3.64 -4.74 -13.74
C ALA A 102 -4.28 -5.57 -12.61
N PRO A 103 -5.42 -5.14 -12.06
CA PRO A 103 -6.04 -5.84 -10.94
C PRO A 103 -6.52 -7.23 -11.37
N MET A 104 -6.37 -8.19 -10.47
CA MET A 104 -6.92 -9.52 -10.63
C MET A 104 -8.44 -9.50 -10.42
N ARG A 105 -9.13 -10.55 -10.88
CA ARG A 105 -10.61 -10.62 -10.87
C ARG A 105 -11.24 -10.40 -9.49
N ASP A 106 -10.57 -10.80 -8.43
CA ASP A 106 -11.04 -10.72 -7.04
C ASP A 106 -10.42 -9.56 -6.25
N GLU A 107 -9.64 -8.70 -6.91
CA GLU A 107 -9.03 -7.54 -6.29
C GLU A 107 -9.90 -6.29 -6.45
N ARG A 108 -10.08 -5.57 -5.35
CA ARG A 108 -10.74 -4.27 -5.31
C ARG A 108 -9.68 -3.18 -5.36
N ILE A 109 -9.94 -2.14 -6.11
CA ILE A 109 -9.05 -0.98 -6.24
C ILE A 109 -9.70 0.23 -5.59
N VAL A 110 -9.00 0.83 -4.64
CA VAL A 110 -9.42 2.08 -4.01
C VAL A 110 -8.41 3.16 -4.33
N ALA A 111 -8.80 4.10 -5.17
CA ALA A 111 -7.94 5.21 -5.57
C ALA A 111 -7.89 6.31 -4.52
N VAL A 112 -6.74 6.97 -4.43
CA VAL A 112 -6.48 8.11 -3.54
C VAL A 112 -6.41 9.38 -4.37
N ALA A 113 -7.36 10.29 -4.17
CA ALA A 113 -7.41 11.58 -4.85
C ALA A 113 -7.42 12.71 -3.81
N GLY A 114 -6.24 13.27 -3.50
CA GLY A 114 -6.09 14.25 -2.43
C GLY A 114 -6.54 13.70 -1.07
N LEU A 115 -7.60 14.25 -0.52
CA LEU A 115 -8.19 13.81 0.75
C LEU A 115 -9.37 12.83 0.57
N ALA A 116 -9.67 12.43 -0.66
CA ALA A 116 -10.78 11.55 -0.98
C ALA A 116 -10.29 10.15 -1.37
N LEU A 117 -11.07 9.14 -0.99
CA LEU A 117 -10.91 7.77 -1.42
C LEU A 117 -12.14 7.37 -2.22
N PHE A 118 -11.94 6.67 -3.32
CA PHE A 118 -13.06 6.10 -4.07
C PHE A 118 -12.70 4.74 -4.65
N GLU A 119 -13.65 3.83 -4.55
CA GLU A 119 -13.52 2.49 -5.10
C GLU A 119 -13.87 2.51 -6.59
N LEU A 120 -13.00 1.92 -7.41
CA LEU A 120 -13.27 1.72 -8.82
C LEU A 120 -14.22 0.53 -9.01
N PRO A 121 -15.15 0.60 -9.99
CA PRO A 121 -16.01 -0.53 -10.29
C PRO A 121 -15.16 -1.74 -10.68
N ALA A 122 -15.60 -2.93 -10.27
CA ALA A 122 -14.96 -4.18 -10.67
C ALA A 122 -14.89 -4.23 -12.21
N MET A 123 -13.68 -4.49 -12.73
CA MET A 123 -13.49 -4.66 -14.17
C MET A 123 -14.33 -5.86 -14.61
N SER A 124 -15.45 -5.60 -15.25
CA SER A 124 -16.15 -6.64 -15.98
C SER A 124 -15.24 -7.07 -17.12
N GLN A 125 -14.68 -8.24 -17.01
CA GLN A 125 -14.04 -8.86 -18.16
C GLN A 125 -15.16 -9.19 -19.16
N ASN A 126 -15.35 -8.30 -20.13
CA ASN A 126 -15.95 -8.71 -21.38
C ASN A 126 -14.97 -9.69 -22.03
N CYS A 127 -15.17 -10.97 -21.75
CA CYS A 127 -14.67 -12.02 -22.61
C CYS A 127 -15.39 -11.88 -23.95
N ASN A 128 -14.86 -11.09 -24.84
CA ASN A 128 -15.08 -11.33 -26.24
C ASN A 128 -14.16 -12.46 -26.65
N ALA A 129 -14.79 -13.60 -26.81
CA ALA A 129 -14.20 -14.77 -27.43
C ALA A 129 -13.73 -14.45 -28.87
#